data_951a13f2b9968d0f65a221b1a0fdb716
#
_entry.id   951a13f2b9968d0f65a221b1a0fdb716
#
_cell.length_a   1.000
_cell.length_b   1.000
_cell.length_c   1.000
_cell.angle_alpha   90.00
_cell.angle_beta   90.00
_cell.angle_gamma   90.00
#
_symmetry.space_group_name_H-M   'P 1'
#
loop_
_entity.id
_entity.type
_entity.pdbx_description
1 polymer ?
#
loop_
_entity_poly.entity_id
_entity_poly.type
_entity_poly.pdbx_seq_one_letter_code
_entity_poly.pdbx_strand_id
1 'polypeptide(L)'
;MDHYTRLLLIAVLPLLISAAEAPRAARSVHLFYPAPDASAFYNEVTVERSTPGSYFMACGFDGGYFGIQEQGNGRKIVIFSVWDAAKGNDAKAVPGEQRVEVLFKADDVRAGRFGGEGTGGQSFFNYDWKTGQTCRFLVTAEVTGKKTAFAGYFYLPDKKTWKHLVTFRTITGGKHLKGLYSFIEDFRRDGKSATEVRLATFANGWVREIKGAWRPLTTARFSASNSGFEAKETIDAGVADGGFYLQTGGDTQTHNPLKTLLTRPKGAEEPPELPKD
;
A
#
# COMPACT_ATOMS: atom_id res chain seq x y z
N MET A 1 58.59 48.14 -37.57
CA MET A 1 57.14 48.26 -37.30
C MET A 1 56.56 46.85 -37.36
N ASP A 2 56.55 46.14 -36.21
CA ASP A 2 56.15 44.74 -36.16
C ASP A 2 54.73 44.63 -35.60
N HIS A 3 53.80 44.16 -36.41
CA HIS A 3 52.41 43.87 -36.03
C HIS A 3 52.33 42.43 -35.47
N TYR A 4 52.26 42.30 -34.14
CA TYR A 4 51.88 41.00 -33.49
C TYR A 4 50.39 40.83 -33.51
N THR A 5 49.86 39.95 -34.37
CA THR A 5 48.49 39.49 -34.36
C THR A 5 48.30 38.43 -33.25
N ARG A 6 47.62 38.77 -32.16
CA ARG A 6 47.27 37.80 -31.11
C ARG A 6 46.04 36.98 -31.55
N LEU A 7 46.22 35.69 -31.81
CA LEU A 7 45.11 34.74 -31.97
C LEU A 7 44.50 34.46 -30.60
N LEU A 8 43.22 34.78 -30.43
CA LEU A 8 42.45 34.38 -29.28
C LEU A 8 41.92 32.98 -29.53
N LEU A 9 42.47 31.97 -28.83
CA LEU A 9 41.91 30.60 -28.82
C LEU A 9 40.71 30.57 -27.88
N ILE A 10 39.49 30.50 -28.44
CA ILE A 10 38.26 30.26 -27.63
C ILE A 10 38.17 28.77 -27.41
N ALA A 11 38.46 28.30 -26.17
CA ALA A 11 38.25 26.93 -25.74
C ALA A 11 36.75 26.72 -25.51
N VAL A 12 36.07 26.03 -26.40
CA VAL A 12 34.71 25.54 -26.22
C VAL A 12 34.75 24.34 -25.29
N LEU A 13 34.40 24.52 -24.04
CA LEU A 13 34.22 23.42 -23.08
C LEU A 13 32.95 22.68 -23.44
N PRO A 14 32.98 21.37 -23.72
CA PRO A 14 31.76 20.59 -23.96
C PRO A 14 30.97 20.53 -22.62
N LEU A 15 29.74 21.04 -22.62
CA LEU A 15 28.79 20.83 -21.55
C LEU A 15 28.40 19.35 -21.58
N LEU A 16 28.95 18.57 -20.65
CA LEU A 16 28.47 17.20 -20.38
C LEU A 16 27.09 17.30 -19.76
N ILE A 17 26.06 17.29 -20.58
CA ILE A 17 24.68 17.09 -20.13
C ILE A 17 24.59 15.63 -19.70
N SER A 18 24.66 15.39 -18.39
CA SER A 18 24.34 14.08 -17.83
C SER A 18 22.86 13.81 -18.14
N ALA A 19 22.59 12.87 -19.05
CA ALA A 19 21.25 12.39 -19.26
C ALA A 19 20.74 11.79 -17.94
N ALA A 20 19.65 12.32 -17.39
CA ALA A 20 19.00 11.72 -16.23
C ALA A 20 18.60 10.28 -16.58
N GLU A 21 18.92 9.34 -15.70
CA GLU A 21 18.54 7.93 -15.89
C GLU A 21 17.01 7.84 -15.96
N ALA A 22 16.48 7.10 -16.96
CA ALA A 22 15.04 6.95 -17.13
C ALA A 22 14.42 6.28 -15.89
N PRO A 23 13.21 6.69 -15.47
CA PRO A 23 12.54 6.09 -14.33
C PRO A 23 12.38 4.57 -14.50
N ARG A 24 12.61 3.82 -13.43
CA ARG A 24 12.50 2.35 -13.42
C ARG A 24 11.13 1.87 -12.93
N ALA A 25 10.38 2.70 -12.19
CA ALA A 25 9.06 2.38 -11.66
C ALA A 25 8.10 3.56 -11.76
N ALA A 26 6.81 3.27 -11.84
CA ALA A 26 5.79 4.25 -11.50
C ALA A 26 5.90 4.58 -10.02
N ARG A 27 5.64 5.85 -9.67
CA ARG A 27 5.76 6.34 -8.30
C ARG A 27 4.69 5.71 -7.40
N SER A 28 5.07 5.23 -6.22
CA SER A 28 4.10 4.77 -5.23
C SER A 28 3.28 5.94 -4.69
N VAL A 29 1.95 5.81 -4.69
CA VAL A 29 0.98 6.84 -4.30
C VAL A 29 0.13 6.36 -3.13
N HIS A 30 -0.17 7.25 -2.18
CA HIS A 30 -0.79 6.87 -0.92
C HIS A 30 -1.95 7.80 -0.51
N LEU A 31 -2.89 7.22 0.24
CA LEU A 31 -3.95 7.91 0.98
C LEU A 31 -3.71 7.68 2.47
N PHE A 32 -3.38 8.72 3.23
CA PHE A 32 -3.34 8.66 4.68
C PHE A 32 -4.66 9.10 5.26
N TYR A 33 -5.25 8.26 6.12
CA TYR A 33 -6.53 8.51 6.77
C TYR A 33 -6.30 9.12 8.16
N PRO A 34 -6.74 10.37 8.43
CA PRO A 34 -6.70 10.95 9.76
C PRO A 34 -7.78 10.30 10.64
N ALA A 35 -7.39 9.27 11.36
CA ALA A 35 -8.26 8.49 12.22
C ALA A 35 -7.63 8.28 13.60
N PRO A 36 -8.45 8.12 14.66
CA PRO A 36 -7.93 7.72 15.97
C PRO A 36 -7.39 6.29 15.94
N ASP A 37 -6.69 5.90 17.01
CA ASP A 37 -6.29 4.51 17.23
C ASP A 37 -7.54 3.61 17.22
N ALA A 38 -7.46 2.46 16.54
CA ALA A 38 -8.62 1.64 16.22
C ALA A 38 -8.41 0.16 16.55
N SER A 39 -9.50 -0.51 16.93
CA SER A 39 -9.54 -1.97 17.12
C SER A 39 -9.87 -2.72 15.84
N ALA A 40 -10.41 -2.04 14.81
CA ALA A 40 -10.61 -2.62 13.49
C ALA A 40 -10.50 -1.56 12.39
N PHE A 41 -10.04 -1.99 11.21
CA PHE A 41 -10.00 -1.19 10.00
C PHE A 41 -10.59 -1.99 8.84
N TYR A 42 -11.69 -1.50 8.30
CA TYR A 42 -12.34 -2.01 7.10
C TYR A 42 -12.10 -1.07 5.93
N ASN A 43 -11.82 -1.62 4.74
CA ASN A 43 -11.75 -0.84 3.51
C ASN A 43 -12.11 -1.70 2.29
N GLU A 44 -12.53 -1.04 1.23
CA GLU A 44 -12.80 -1.66 -0.08
C GLU A 44 -11.85 -1.10 -1.11
N VAL A 45 -11.42 -1.93 -2.06
CA VAL A 45 -10.67 -1.50 -3.24
C VAL A 45 -11.29 -2.09 -4.50
N THR A 46 -11.54 -1.23 -5.47
CA THR A 46 -11.90 -1.60 -6.84
C THR A 46 -10.75 -1.19 -7.74
N VAL A 47 -10.14 -2.17 -8.43
CA VAL A 47 -9.06 -1.92 -9.37
C VAL A 47 -9.64 -1.73 -10.74
N GLU A 48 -9.47 -0.55 -11.34
CA GLU A 48 -9.94 -0.23 -12.70
C GLU A 48 -8.87 -0.53 -13.76
N ARG A 49 -7.57 -0.29 -13.41
CA ARG A 49 -6.44 -0.59 -14.29
C ARG A 49 -5.32 -1.22 -13.49
N SER A 50 -4.82 -2.36 -13.98
CA SER A 50 -3.72 -3.11 -13.39
C SER A 50 -2.73 -3.55 -14.45
N THR A 51 -1.52 -3.85 -14.03
CA THR A 51 -0.45 -4.41 -14.83
C THR A 51 0.41 -5.33 -13.95
N PRO A 52 1.09 -6.35 -14.51
CA PRO A 52 1.97 -7.21 -13.72
C PRO A 52 3.00 -6.44 -12.89
N GLY A 53 3.15 -6.83 -11.63
CA GLY A 53 4.00 -6.15 -10.65
C GLY A 53 3.31 -4.98 -9.95
N SER A 54 1.99 -5.03 -9.78
CA SER A 54 1.21 -4.01 -9.09
C SER A 54 0.72 -4.49 -7.72
N TYR A 55 0.78 -3.60 -6.74
CA TYR A 55 0.19 -3.81 -5.42
C TYR A 55 -0.86 -2.72 -5.14
N PHE A 56 -2.07 -3.16 -4.82
CA PHE A 56 -3.19 -2.34 -4.38
C PHE A 56 -3.46 -2.67 -2.91
N MET A 57 -2.89 -1.89 -2.02
CA MET A 57 -2.96 -2.11 -0.59
C MET A 57 -4.13 -1.34 0.01
N ALA A 58 -5.12 -2.07 0.54
CA ALA A 58 -6.37 -1.51 1.05
C ALA A 58 -6.29 -1.07 2.51
N CYS A 59 -5.71 -1.92 3.39
CA CYS A 59 -5.63 -1.66 4.83
C CYS A 59 -4.18 -1.70 5.30
N GLY A 60 -3.52 -0.53 5.32
CA GLY A 60 -2.21 -0.32 5.89
C GLY A 60 -2.28 0.33 7.27
N PHE A 61 -1.33 0.01 8.14
CA PHE A 61 -1.19 0.55 9.48
C PHE A 61 0.27 0.48 9.94
N ASP A 62 0.65 1.15 11.03
CA ASP A 62 2.02 1.21 11.55
C ASP A 62 2.65 -0.14 11.92
N GLY A 63 2.18 -1.23 11.51
CA GLY A 63 2.73 -2.54 11.84
C GLY A 63 2.43 -3.58 10.78
N GLY A 64 1.76 -3.20 9.70
CA GLY A 64 1.42 -4.15 8.64
C GLY A 64 0.62 -3.57 7.50
N TYR A 65 0.33 -4.41 6.52
CA TYR A 65 -0.43 -4.04 5.33
C TYR A 65 -1.17 -5.23 4.74
N PHE A 66 -2.36 -4.98 4.22
CA PHE A 66 -3.28 -5.97 3.68
C PHE A 66 -3.91 -5.47 2.37
N GLY A 67 -3.82 -6.26 1.31
CA GLY A 67 -4.36 -5.89 0.00
C GLY A 67 -4.22 -7.00 -1.03
N ILE A 68 -4.27 -6.61 -2.32
CA ILE A 68 -4.17 -7.51 -3.47
C ILE A 68 -3.00 -7.15 -4.36
N GLN A 69 -2.38 -8.16 -4.95
CA GLN A 69 -1.29 -7.99 -5.91
C GLN A 69 -1.60 -8.70 -7.23
N GLU A 70 -1.14 -8.10 -8.32
CA GLU A 70 -0.87 -8.79 -9.57
C GLU A 70 0.64 -9.02 -9.66
N GLN A 71 1.05 -10.27 -9.57
CA GLN A 71 2.46 -10.68 -9.60
C GLN A 71 3.09 -10.42 -10.97
N GLY A 72 4.43 -10.38 -11.06
CA GLY A 72 5.14 -10.19 -12.32
C GLY A 72 4.81 -11.22 -13.43
N ASN A 73 4.33 -12.40 -13.06
CA ASN A 73 3.85 -13.43 -13.98
C ASN A 73 2.33 -13.37 -14.25
N GLY A 74 1.64 -12.29 -13.84
CA GLY A 74 0.20 -12.09 -13.99
C GLY A 74 -0.68 -12.84 -12.99
N ARG A 75 -0.11 -13.69 -12.10
CA ARG A 75 -0.90 -14.35 -11.06
C ARG A 75 -1.40 -13.36 -10.03
N LYS A 76 -2.66 -13.47 -9.63
CA LYS A 76 -3.31 -12.60 -8.67
C LYS A 76 -3.44 -13.26 -7.30
N ILE A 77 -3.20 -12.48 -6.26
CA ILE A 77 -3.19 -12.96 -4.88
C ILE A 77 -3.75 -11.90 -3.92
N VAL A 78 -4.17 -12.36 -2.75
CA VAL A 78 -4.38 -11.55 -1.55
C VAL A 78 -3.16 -11.73 -0.65
N ILE A 79 -2.61 -10.63 -0.13
CA ILE A 79 -1.42 -10.63 0.74
C ILE A 79 -1.70 -9.85 2.02
N PHE A 80 -1.35 -10.43 3.18
CA PHE A 80 -1.33 -9.76 4.47
C PHE A 80 0.03 -9.95 5.13
N SER A 81 0.64 -8.86 5.59
CA SER A 81 1.97 -8.85 6.20
C SER A 81 1.97 -8.04 7.48
N VAL A 82 2.74 -8.51 8.48
CA VAL A 82 2.95 -7.82 9.76
C VAL A 82 4.45 -7.84 10.08
N TRP A 83 5.00 -6.70 10.53
CA TRP A 83 6.42 -6.56 10.86
C TRP A 83 6.78 -7.18 12.19
N ASP A 84 8.00 -7.73 12.25
CA ASP A 84 8.68 -8.09 13.50
C ASP A 84 8.88 -6.86 14.38
N ALA A 85 9.03 -7.09 15.68
CA ALA A 85 9.43 -6.04 16.61
C ALA A 85 10.90 -5.62 16.46
N ALA A 86 11.73 -6.50 15.90
CA ALA A 86 13.14 -6.24 15.63
C ALA A 86 13.31 -5.32 14.42
N LYS A 87 14.39 -4.51 14.45
CA LYS A 87 14.84 -3.74 13.30
C LYS A 87 15.83 -4.58 12.47
N GLY A 88 15.89 -4.34 11.18
CA GLY A 88 16.83 -4.98 10.26
C GLY A 88 16.14 -5.60 9.07
N ASN A 89 16.92 -6.12 8.11
CA ASN A 89 16.43 -6.62 6.82
C ASN A 89 16.66 -8.14 6.66
N ASP A 90 17.44 -8.77 7.55
CA ASP A 90 17.67 -10.21 7.52
C ASP A 90 16.68 -10.95 8.44
N ALA A 91 15.68 -11.59 7.85
CA ALA A 91 14.67 -12.36 8.58
C ALA A 91 15.25 -13.53 9.38
N LYS A 92 16.44 -14.03 9.02
CA LYS A 92 17.11 -15.13 9.74
C LYS A 92 17.80 -14.64 11.02
N ALA A 93 18.28 -13.39 11.01
CA ALA A 93 18.96 -12.78 12.14
C ALA A 93 18.02 -12.31 13.25
N VAL A 94 16.70 -12.23 13.02
CA VAL A 94 15.74 -11.80 14.05
C VAL A 94 15.64 -12.86 15.17
N PRO A 95 15.83 -12.47 16.45
CA PRO A 95 15.61 -13.39 17.60
C PRO A 95 14.19 -13.95 17.63
N GLY A 96 14.04 -15.20 18.03
CA GLY A 96 12.76 -15.90 17.98
C GLY A 96 11.62 -15.18 18.70
N GLU A 97 11.91 -14.64 19.88
CA GLU A 97 10.96 -13.92 20.73
C GLU A 97 10.50 -12.57 20.14
N GLN A 98 11.25 -12.01 19.18
CA GLN A 98 10.92 -10.75 18.48
C GLN A 98 10.24 -10.99 17.12
N ARG A 99 10.12 -12.26 16.69
CA ARG A 99 9.45 -12.63 15.45
C ARG A 99 7.95 -12.54 15.57
N VAL A 100 7.32 -12.26 14.45
CA VAL A 100 5.86 -12.42 14.30
C VAL A 100 5.51 -13.89 14.52
N GLU A 101 4.51 -14.13 15.35
CA GLU A 101 3.92 -15.42 15.62
C GLU A 101 2.68 -15.62 14.73
N VAL A 102 2.47 -16.82 14.20
CA VAL A 102 1.24 -17.21 13.49
C VAL A 102 0.31 -17.88 14.51
N LEU A 103 -0.77 -17.20 14.90
CA LEU A 103 -1.76 -17.77 15.83
C LEU A 103 -2.83 -18.58 15.12
N PHE A 104 -3.19 -18.17 13.91
CA PHE A 104 -4.14 -18.86 13.04
C PHE A 104 -3.72 -18.71 11.58
N LYS A 105 -4.01 -19.72 10.78
CA LYS A 105 -3.84 -19.72 9.33
C LYS A 105 -4.85 -20.69 8.71
N ALA A 106 -5.64 -20.22 7.73
CA ALA A 106 -6.52 -21.09 6.96
C ALA A 106 -5.70 -22.09 6.11
N ASP A 107 -6.25 -23.28 5.84
CA ASP A 107 -5.53 -24.38 5.19
C ASP A 107 -5.02 -24.01 3.79
N ASP A 108 -5.80 -23.26 3.02
CA ASP A 108 -5.49 -22.80 1.67
C ASP A 108 -4.69 -21.47 1.63
N VAL A 109 -4.22 -20.99 2.78
CA VAL A 109 -3.35 -19.83 2.93
C VAL A 109 -1.92 -20.30 3.18
N ARG A 110 -0.98 -19.81 2.41
CA ARG A 110 0.46 -20.01 2.67
C ARG A 110 0.96 -18.87 3.54
N ALA A 111 1.58 -19.19 4.67
CA ALA A 111 2.28 -18.23 5.51
C ALA A 111 3.79 -18.44 5.44
N GLY A 112 4.56 -17.37 5.61
CA GLY A 112 6.01 -17.39 5.58
C GLY A 112 6.59 -16.14 6.21
N ARG A 113 7.89 -15.98 6.07
CA ARG A 113 8.60 -14.77 6.53
C ARG A 113 9.11 -13.99 5.34
N PHE A 114 9.21 -12.68 5.49
CA PHE A 114 9.85 -11.79 4.52
C PHE A 114 11.06 -11.08 5.14
N GLY A 115 11.94 -10.57 4.27
CA GLY A 115 13.12 -9.74 4.58
C GLY A 115 13.45 -8.85 3.39
N GLY A 116 14.47 -8.00 3.54
CA GLY A 116 14.92 -7.06 2.50
C GLY A 116 14.47 -5.62 2.77
N GLU A 117 13.22 -5.39 3.03
CA GLU A 117 12.66 -4.07 3.40
C GLU A 117 12.01 -4.15 4.79
N GLY A 118 12.83 -4.43 5.83
CA GLY A 118 12.36 -4.87 7.12
C GLY A 118 12.16 -6.37 7.16
N THR A 119 11.67 -6.91 8.28
CA THR A 119 11.37 -8.34 8.44
C THR A 119 10.01 -8.54 9.07
N GLY A 120 9.38 -9.71 8.83
CA GLY A 120 8.07 -9.99 9.40
C GLY A 120 7.47 -11.31 8.94
N GLY A 121 6.21 -11.51 9.30
CA GLY A 121 5.35 -12.57 8.81
C GLY A 121 4.52 -12.09 7.63
N GLN A 122 4.32 -12.94 6.64
CA GLN A 122 3.45 -12.67 5.50
C GLN A 122 2.59 -13.89 5.16
N SER A 123 1.42 -13.63 4.61
CA SER A 123 0.52 -14.68 4.13
C SER A 123 0.08 -14.40 2.70
N PHE A 124 -0.18 -15.48 1.96
CA PHE A 124 -0.61 -15.43 0.57
C PHE A 124 -1.82 -16.34 0.39
N PHE A 125 -2.89 -15.78 -0.15
CA PHE A 125 -4.07 -16.49 -0.58
C PHE A 125 -4.24 -16.33 -2.10
N ASN A 126 -4.28 -17.43 -2.84
CA ASN A 126 -4.53 -17.39 -4.28
C ASN A 126 -5.98 -17.00 -4.53
N TYR A 127 -6.19 -15.84 -5.13
CA TYR A 127 -7.50 -15.33 -5.48
C TYR A 127 -7.41 -14.52 -6.77
N ASP A 128 -8.06 -15.00 -7.83
CA ASP A 128 -8.03 -14.40 -9.15
C ASP A 128 -9.05 -13.25 -9.26
N TRP A 129 -8.80 -12.19 -8.47
CA TRP A 129 -9.60 -10.97 -8.49
C TRP A 129 -9.62 -10.34 -9.91
N LYS A 130 -10.70 -9.66 -10.25
CA LYS A 130 -10.91 -9.05 -11.57
C LYS A 130 -10.91 -7.53 -11.48
N THR A 131 -10.46 -6.85 -12.53
CA THR A 131 -10.68 -5.40 -12.69
C THR A 131 -12.18 -5.13 -12.68
N GLY A 132 -12.59 -4.02 -12.03
CA GLY A 132 -13.99 -3.69 -11.78
C GLY A 132 -14.64 -4.47 -10.62
N GLN A 133 -14.00 -5.50 -10.08
CA GLN A 133 -14.49 -6.22 -8.91
C GLN A 133 -14.08 -5.49 -7.62
N THR A 134 -15.05 -5.17 -6.76
CA THR A 134 -14.79 -4.64 -5.42
C THR A 134 -14.30 -5.74 -4.50
N CYS A 135 -13.08 -5.61 -4.00
CA CYS A 135 -12.48 -6.47 -2.97
C CYS A 135 -12.63 -5.81 -1.60
N ARG A 136 -13.06 -6.58 -0.58
CA ARG A 136 -13.36 -6.08 0.77
C ARG A 136 -12.39 -6.68 1.78
N PHE A 137 -11.86 -5.84 2.65
CA PHE A 137 -10.83 -6.17 3.62
C PHE A 137 -11.22 -5.72 5.02
N LEU A 138 -10.92 -6.54 6.00
CA LEU A 138 -11.02 -6.19 7.40
C LEU A 138 -9.76 -6.64 8.13
N VAL A 139 -9.15 -5.73 8.89
CA VAL A 139 -8.10 -6.05 9.87
C VAL A 139 -8.64 -5.75 11.25
N THR A 140 -8.52 -6.70 12.18
CA THR A 140 -8.81 -6.47 13.60
C THR A 140 -7.52 -6.49 14.40
N ALA A 141 -7.49 -5.78 15.54
CA ALA A 141 -6.37 -5.74 16.46
C ALA A 141 -6.84 -6.04 17.88
N GLU A 142 -6.32 -7.12 18.46
CA GLU A 142 -6.54 -7.51 19.85
C GLU A 142 -5.25 -7.35 20.65
N VAL A 143 -5.29 -6.53 21.68
CA VAL A 143 -4.12 -6.21 22.52
C VAL A 143 -4.11 -7.08 23.75
N THR A 144 -3.00 -7.79 23.99
CA THR A 144 -2.75 -8.55 25.21
C THR A 144 -1.37 -8.20 25.76
N GLY A 145 -1.31 -7.43 26.84
CA GLY A 145 -0.09 -6.93 27.41
C GLY A 145 0.70 -6.07 26.42
N LYS A 146 1.93 -6.47 26.09
CA LYS A 146 2.78 -5.75 25.11
C LYS A 146 2.66 -6.26 23.69
N LYS A 147 1.82 -7.26 23.43
CA LYS A 147 1.63 -7.86 22.11
C LYS A 147 0.26 -7.49 21.55
N THR A 148 0.18 -7.44 20.21
CA THR A 148 -1.08 -7.27 19.47
C THR A 148 -1.21 -8.39 18.45
N ALA A 149 -2.38 -9.03 18.46
CA ALA A 149 -2.80 -9.96 17.43
C ALA A 149 -3.58 -9.21 16.35
N PHE A 150 -3.10 -9.31 15.11
CA PHE A 150 -3.74 -8.72 13.94
C PHE A 150 -4.35 -9.84 13.10
N ALA A 151 -5.68 -9.86 12.97
CA ALA A 151 -6.39 -10.82 12.13
C ALA A 151 -6.83 -10.18 10.82
N GLY A 152 -6.54 -10.86 9.71
CA GLY A 152 -6.90 -10.44 8.37
C GLY A 152 -8.06 -11.26 7.82
N TYR A 153 -9.13 -10.57 7.41
CA TYR A 153 -10.32 -11.17 6.80
C TYR A 153 -10.53 -10.61 5.40
N PHE A 154 -10.79 -11.49 4.44
CA PHE A 154 -11.12 -11.15 3.07
C PHE A 154 -12.52 -11.65 2.72
N TYR A 155 -13.33 -10.79 2.09
CA TYR A 155 -14.68 -11.18 1.69
C TYR A 155 -14.66 -11.95 0.37
N LEU A 156 -15.30 -13.11 0.35
CA LEU A 156 -15.47 -13.95 -0.84
C LEU A 156 -16.87 -13.69 -1.43
N PRO A 157 -16.99 -12.88 -2.51
CA PRO A 157 -18.31 -12.47 -3.05
C PRO A 157 -19.12 -13.65 -3.58
N ASP A 158 -18.48 -14.64 -4.20
CA ASP A 158 -19.16 -15.83 -4.73
C ASP A 158 -19.80 -16.68 -3.63
N LYS A 159 -19.19 -16.69 -2.44
CA LYS A 159 -19.69 -17.42 -1.26
C LYS A 159 -20.49 -16.55 -0.32
N LYS A 160 -20.53 -15.24 -0.57
CA LYS A 160 -21.16 -14.21 0.30
C LYS A 160 -20.73 -14.34 1.77
N THR A 161 -19.44 -14.59 2.01
CA THR A 161 -18.90 -14.83 3.35
C THR A 161 -17.54 -14.22 3.53
N TRP A 162 -17.19 -13.91 4.78
CA TRP A 162 -15.86 -13.53 5.19
C TRP A 162 -14.99 -14.78 5.37
N LYS A 163 -13.79 -14.73 4.85
CA LYS A 163 -12.74 -15.73 5.07
C LYS A 163 -11.69 -15.15 6.01
N HIS A 164 -11.53 -15.75 7.18
CA HIS A 164 -10.39 -15.50 8.03
C HIS A 164 -9.15 -16.11 7.38
N LEU A 165 -8.19 -15.29 6.96
CA LEU A 165 -6.99 -15.75 6.26
C LEU A 165 -5.90 -16.17 7.24
N VAL A 166 -5.57 -15.28 8.17
CA VAL A 166 -4.45 -15.46 9.10
C VAL A 166 -4.61 -14.52 10.30
N THR A 167 -4.09 -14.91 11.44
CA THR A 167 -3.82 -14.03 12.59
C THR A 167 -2.33 -14.05 12.92
N PHE A 168 -1.71 -12.90 12.83
CA PHE A 168 -0.33 -12.65 13.23
C PHE A 168 -0.27 -11.91 14.55
N ARG A 169 0.66 -12.29 15.44
CA ARG A 169 0.91 -11.60 16.71
C ARG A 169 2.34 -11.09 16.76
N THR A 170 2.51 -9.84 17.14
CA THR A 170 3.82 -9.22 17.29
C THR A 170 3.89 -8.31 18.53
N ILE A 171 5.10 -7.94 18.96
CA ILE A 171 5.31 -7.01 20.06
C ILE A 171 5.11 -5.59 19.52
N THR A 172 4.08 -4.90 20.01
CA THR A 172 3.74 -3.52 19.63
C THR A 172 3.91 -2.52 20.77
N GLY A 173 4.20 -3.01 21.99
CA GLY A 173 4.10 -2.21 23.23
C GLY A 173 2.66 -1.97 23.66
N GLY A 174 1.72 -2.82 23.28
CA GLY A 174 0.29 -2.71 23.61
C GLY A 174 -0.48 -1.70 22.74
N LYS A 175 -0.03 -1.48 21.50
CA LYS A 175 -0.66 -0.52 20.57
C LYS A 175 -1.73 -1.21 19.72
N HIS A 176 -2.80 -0.49 19.46
CA HIS A 176 -3.84 -0.82 18.48
C HIS A 176 -3.45 -0.40 17.05
N LEU A 177 -4.36 -0.52 16.09
CA LEU A 177 -4.18 -0.01 14.73
C LEU A 177 -4.08 1.52 14.77
N LYS A 178 -3.06 2.06 14.11
CA LYS A 178 -2.86 3.50 13.94
C LYS A 178 -2.07 3.79 12.67
N GLY A 179 -1.98 5.06 12.26
CA GLY A 179 -1.28 5.44 11.05
C GLY A 179 -1.92 4.81 9.81
N LEU A 180 -3.25 4.86 9.72
CA LEU A 180 -4.01 4.13 8.69
C LEU A 180 -3.80 4.73 7.32
N TYR A 181 -3.59 3.87 6.30
CA TYR A 181 -3.34 4.31 4.93
C TYR A 181 -3.70 3.24 3.89
N SER A 182 -3.79 3.66 2.63
CA SER A 182 -3.85 2.81 1.45
C SER A 182 -2.82 3.26 0.43
N PHE A 183 -2.41 2.38 -0.49
CA PHE A 183 -1.50 2.76 -1.56
C PHE A 183 -1.67 1.93 -2.85
N ILE A 184 -1.09 2.47 -3.92
CA ILE A 184 -0.76 1.72 -5.14
C ILE A 184 0.76 1.76 -5.31
N GLU A 185 1.37 0.62 -5.59
CA GLU A 185 2.82 0.47 -5.80
C GLU A 185 3.11 -0.32 -7.07
N ASP A 186 4.15 0.15 -7.81
CA ASP A 186 4.85 -0.59 -8.83
C ASP A 186 6.07 -1.28 -8.22
N PHE A 187 5.98 -2.58 -7.92
CA PHE A 187 7.12 -3.33 -7.41
C PHE A 187 7.93 -4.07 -8.48
N ARG A 188 7.54 -3.96 -9.76
CA ARG A 188 8.25 -4.57 -10.88
C ARG A 188 9.56 -3.84 -11.18
N ARG A 189 9.56 -2.52 -11.19
CA ARG A 189 10.76 -1.64 -11.25
C ARG A 189 11.68 -1.94 -12.44
N ASP A 190 11.15 -2.27 -13.61
CA ASP A 190 11.89 -2.70 -14.82
C ASP A 190 11.97 -1.63 -15.93
N GLY A 191 11.56 -0.39 -15.64
CA GLY A 191 11.49 0.72 -16.59
C GLY A 191 10.21 0.69 -17.42
N LYS A 192 9.87 -0.43 -18.04
CA LYS A 192 8.62 -0.59 -18.78
C LYS A 192 7.40 -0.37 -17.88
N SER A 193 7.43 -0.88 -16.66
CA SER A 193 6.34 -0.75 -15.69
C SER A 193 6.03 0.71 -15.33
N ALA A 194 7.00 1.62 -15.42
CA ALA A 194 6.79 3.05 -15.22
C ALA A 194 5.87 3.69 -16.27
N THR A 195 5.79 3.10 -17.48
CA THR A 195 4.94 3.59 -18.58
C THR A 195 3.54 2.97 -18.60
N GLU A 196 3.22 2.13 -17.63
CA GLU A 196 1.96 1.41 -17.52
C GLU A 196 1.11 2.00 -16.39
N VAL A 197 -0.18 2.30 -16.68
CA VAL A 197 -1.08 2.94 -15.71
C VAL A 197 -1.63 1.94 -14.71
N ARG A 198 -1.65 2.34 -13.44
CA ARG A 198 -2.36 1.69 -12.34
C ARG A 198 -3.40 2.66 -11.78
N LEU A 199 -4.65 2.19 -11.65
CA LEU A 199 -5.77 2.98 -11.13
C LEU A 199 -6.63 2.10 -10.22
N ALA A 200 -6.94 2.60 -9.04
CA ALA A 200 -7.88 1.96 -8.12
C ALA A 200 -8.64 2.99 -7.30
N THR A 201 -9.89 2.66 -7.00
CA THR A 201 -10.77 3.41 -6.08
C THR A 201 -10.81 2.69 -4.72
N PHE A 202 -10.58 3.44 -3.66
CA PHE A 202 -10.70 3.02 -2.26
C PHE A 202 -11.98 3.64 -1.68
N ALA A 203 -12.94 2.80 -1.34
CA ALA A 203 -14.27 3.27 -0.96
C ALA A 203 -14.76 2.63 0.34
N ASN A 204 -15.84 3.18 0.90
CA ASN A 204 -16.55 2.61 2.05
C ASN A 204 -15.61 2.23 3.23
N GLY A 205 -14.53 3.02 3.44
CA GLY A 205 -13.60 2.80 4.53
C GLY A 205 -14.21 3.14 5.90
N TRP A 206 -13.96 2.28 6.89
CA TRP A 206 -14.45 2.43 8.27
C TRP A 206 -13.40 2.01 9.29
N VAL A 207 -13.42 2.65 10.46
CA VAL A 207 -12.62 2.25 11.61
C VAL A 207 -13.51 2.02 12.82
N ARG A 208 -13.19 0.99 13.61
CA ARG A 208 -13.81 0.80 14.93
C ARG A 208 -12.86 1.35 16.00
N GLU A 209 -13.27 2.40 16.66
CA GLU A 209 -12.54 2.96 17.79
C GLU A 209 -12.34 1.92 18.90
N ILE A 210 -11.38 2.13 19.78
CA ILE A 210 -11.09 1.22 20.91
C ILE A 210 -12.33 1.06 21.80
N LYS A 211 -13.18 2.10 21.92
CA LYS A 211 -14.43 2.07 22.67
C LYS A 211 -15.61 1.42 21.95
N GLY A 212 -15.38 0.90 20.73
CA GLY A 212 -16.36 0.13 19.96
C GLY A 212 -17.18 0.93 18.93
N ALA A 213 -17.13 2.26 18.93
CA ALA A 213 -17.86 3.07 17.96
C ALA A 213 -17.23 2.95 16.54
N TRP A 214 -18.07 2.80 15.52
CA TRP A 214 -17.65 2.82 14.14
C TRP A 214 -17.65 4.23 13.56
N ARG A 215 -16.61 4.59 12.80
CA ARG A 215 -16.51 5.87 12.09
C ARG A 215 -16.15 5.64 10.63
N PRO A 216 -16.86 6.31 9.68
CA PRO A 216 -16.48 6.30 8.27
C PRO A 216 -15.22 7.13 8.05
N LEU A 217 -14.36 6.67 7.14
CA LEU A 217 -13.20 7.41 6.64
C LEU A 217 -13.65 8.32 5.48
N THR A 218 -13.94 9.57 5.78
CA THR A 218 -14.43 10.56 4.80
C THR A 218 -13.36 11.53 4.31
N THR A 219 -12.17 11.48 4.91
CA THR A 219 -11.03 12.32 4.52
C THR A 219 -9.78 11.47 4.34
N ALA A 220 -8.95 11.84 3.37
CA ALA A 220 -7.65 11.23 3.13
C ALA A 220 -6.64 12.28 2.66
N ARG A 221 -5.39 12.16 3.08
CA ARG A 221 -4.29 13.01 2.61
C ARG A 221 -3.53 12.31 1.51
N PHE A 222 -3.44 12.92 0.34
CA PHE A 222 -2.65 12.43 -0.77
C PHE A 222 -1.15 12.61 -0.51
N SER A 223 -0.38 11.55 -0.70
CA SER A 223 1.07 11.59 -0.68
C SER A 223 1.67 10.58 -1.66
N ALA A 224 2.99 10.62 -1.83
CA ALA A 224 3.72 9.68 -2.67
C ALA A 224 5.13 9.46 -2.12
N SER A 225 5.74 8.34 -2.48
CA SER A 225 7.15 8.04 -2.24
C SER A 225 8.09 9.09 -2.87
N ASN A 226 9.36 9.06 -2.51
CA ASN A 226 10.36 9.98 -3.08
C ASN A 226 11.65 9.27 -3.47
N SER A 227 11.56 8.05 -3.99
CA SER A 227 12.72 7.28 -4.47
C SER A 227 13.26 7.83 -5.78
N GLY A 228 14.59 7.81 -5.96
CA GLY A 228 15.23 8.41 -7.13
C GLY A 228 14.92 7.69 -8.45
N PHE A 229 14.53 6.41 -8.38
CA PHE A 229 14.23 5.58 -9.54
C PHE A 229 12.76 5.66 -10.02
N GLU A 230 11.91 6.46 -9.37
CA GLU A 230 10.49 6.57 -9.67
C GLU A 230 10.17 7.74 -10.62
N ALA A 231 9.17 7.55 -11.49
CA ALA A 231 8.59 8.62 -12.31
C ALA A 231 7.80 9.59 -11.43
N LYS A 232 8.29 10.82 -11.25
CA LYS A 232 7.78 11.76 -10.25
C LYS A 232 6.45 12.41 -10.61
N GLU A 233 6.20 12.63 -11.90
CA GLU A 233 5.14 13.52 -12.39
C GLU A 233 3.85 12.78 -12.77
N THR A 234 3.93 11.47 -13.02
CA THR A 234 2.80 10.67 -13.51
C THR A 234 1.99 10.07 -12.37
N ILE A 235 1.44 10.94 -11.52
CA ILE A 235 0.64 10.55 -10.34
C ILE A 235 -0.59 11.45 -10.21
N ASP A 236 -1.69 10.88 -9.70
CA ASP A 236 -2.87 11.65 -9.30
C ASP A 236 -3.64 10.95 -8.18
N ALA A 237 -4.48 11.71 -7.48
CA ALA A 237 -5.44 11.23 -6.52
C ALA A 237 -6.63 12.18 -6.48
N GLY A 238 -7.80 11.68 -6.16
CA GLY A 238 -8.99 12.52 -6.04
C GLY A 238 -10.17 11.78 -5.44
N VAL A 239 -11.35 12.34 -5.66
CA VAL A 239 -12.62 11.75 -5.22
C VAL A 239 -13.45 11.44 -6.46
N ALA A 240 -13.90 10.20 -6.58
CA ALA A 240 -14.81 9.73 -7.63
C ALA A 240 -15.68 8.61 -7.08
N ASP A 241 -16.90 8.49 -7.57
CA ASP A 241 -17.84 7.39 -7.27
C ASP A 241 -18.02 7.10 -5.76
N GLY A 242 -17.99 8.17 -4.95
CA GLY A 242 -18.11 8.08 -3.50
C GLY A 242 -16.89 7.53 -2.76
N GLY A 243 -15.79 7.29 -3.47
CA GLY A 243 -14.49 6.83 -2.95
C GLY A 243 -13.36 7.83 -3.19
N PHE A 244 -12.16 7.44 -2.77
CA PHE A 244 -10.91 8.09 -3.12
C PHE A 244 -10.24 7.27 -4.21
N TYR A 245 -9.79 7.87 -5.31
CA TYR A 245 -8.95 7.17 -6.28
C TYR A 245 -7.47 7.52 -6.11
N LEU A 246 -6.63 6.58 -6.49
CA LEU A 246 -5.19 6.76 -6.72
C LEU A 246 -4.87 6.31 -8.13
N GLN A 247 -4.04 7.07 -8.82
CA GLN A 247 -3.53 6.74 -10.14
C GLN A 247 -2.04 7.00 -10.24
N THR A 248 -1.30 6.12 -10.91
CA THR A 248 0.15 6.26 -11.13
C THR A 248 0.62 5.58 -12.40
N GLY A 249 1.70 6.10 -12.97
CA GLY A 249 2.37 5.57 -14.16
C GLY A 249 1.72 6.00 -15.49
N GLY A 250 2.37 5.64 -16.58
CA GLY A 250 1.93 5.93 -17.94
C GLY A 250 1.80 7.41 -18.22
N ASP A 251 0.67 7.78 -18.79
CA ASP A 251 0.29 9.14 -19.17
C ASP A 251 -0.56 9.87 -18.11
N THR A 252 -0.52 9.40 -16.86
CA THR A 252 -1.26 10.01 -15.73
C THR A 252 -0.94 11.49 -15.60
N GLN A 253 -1.99 12.33 -15.61
CA GLN A 253 -1.89 13.76 -15.40
C GLN A 253 -2.21 14.10 -13.94
N THR A 254 -1.39 14.94 -13.31
CA THR A 254 -1.61 15.40 -11.93
C THR A 254 -2.67 16.52 -11.90
N HIS A 255 -3.83 16.27 -11.31
CA HIS A 255 -4.87 17.27 -11.06
C HIS A 255 -4.83 17.77 -9.63
N ASN A 256 -4.45 16.92 -8.68
CA ASN A 256 -4.34 17.29 -7.28
C ASN A 256 -2.88 17.21 -6.82
N PRO A 257 -2.31 18.30 -6.26
CA PRO A 257 -0.94 18.29 -5.76
C PRO A 257 -0.79 17.41 -4.53
N LEU A 258 0.45 16.95 -4.28
CA LEU A 258 0.79 16.24 -3.05
C LEU A 258 0.42 17.07 -1.81
N LYS A 259 0.01 16.39 -0.73
CA LYS A 259 -0.49 16.94 0.53
C LYS A 259 -1.93 17.46 0.48
N THR A 260 -2.62 17.40 -0.66
CA THR A 260 -4.06 17.73 -0.73
C THR A 260 -4.82 16.85 0.26
N LEU A 261 -5.69 17.48 1.04
CA LEU A 261 -6.69 16.81 1.87
C LEU A 261 -7.94 16.59 1.00
N LEU A 262 -8.16 15.36 0.63
CA LEU A 262 -9.33 14.93 -0.12
C LEU A 262 -10.49 14.67 0.86
N THR A 263 -11.70 15.09 0.48
CA THR A 263 -12.91 14.84 1.28
C THR A 263 -13.99 14.27 0.37
N ARG A 264 -14.52 13.10 0.74
CA ARG A 264 -15.64 12.47 0.05
C ARG A 264 -16.94 12.60 0.85
N PRO A 265 -18.11 12.52 0.20
CA PRO A 265 -19.37 12.43 0.93
C PRO A 265 -19.36 11.25 1.93
N LYS A 266 -20.04 11.41 3.04
CA LYS A 266 -20.35 10.29 3.93
C LYS A 266 -21.20 9.29 3.14
N GLY A 267 -20.75 8.08 2.97
CA GLY A 267 -21.50 7.01 2.29
C GLY A 267 -22.60 6.42 3.15
N ALA A 268 -22.60 5.10 3.33
CA ALA A 268 -23.53 4.40 4.21
C ALA A 268 -23.52 5.00 5.63
N GLU A 269 -24.64 4.95 6.32
CA GLU A 269 -24.77 5.43 7.71
C GLU A 269 -24.19 4.44 8.71
N GLU A 270 -24.14 3.17 8.34
CA GLU A 270 -23.65 2.06 9.16
C GLU A 270 -22.49 1.34 8.45
N PRO A 271 -21.57 0.73 9.22
CA PRO A 271 -20.53 -0.10 8.65
C PRO A 271 -21.14 -1.31 7.94
N PRO A 272 -20.43 -1.89 6.96
CA PRO A 272 -20.90 -3.10 6.28
C PRO A 272 -21.00 -4.27 7.27
N GLU A 273 -21.78 -5.28 6.89
CA GLU A 273 -21.85 -6.53 7.65
C GLU A 273 -20.45 -7.15 7.75
N LEU A 274 -20.02 -7.39 8.97
CA LEU A 274 -18.70 -7.90 9.32
C LEU A 274 -18.76 -9.39 9.68
N PRO A 275 -17.61 -10.09 9.75
CA PRO A 275 -17.58 -11.46 10.26
C PRO A 275 -18.27 -11.51 11.63
N LYS A 276 -19.12 -12.50 11.83
CA LYS A 276 -19.63 -12.84 13.15
C LYS A 276 -18.55 -13.61 13.88
N ASP A 277 -18.27 -13.24 15.13
CA ASP A 277 -17.33 -13.92 16.02
C ASP A 277 -17.69 -15.40 16.22
#